data_f152809b793ab95957bff3d1231d054d
#
_entry.id   f152809b793ab95957bff3d1231d054d
#
_cell.length_a   1.000
_cell.length_b   1.000
_cell.length_c   1.000
_cell.angle_alpha   90.00
_cell.angle_beta   90.00
_cell.angle_gamma   90.00
#
_symmetry.space_group_name_H-M   'P 1'
#
loop_
_entity.id
_entity.type
_entity.pdbx_description
1 polymer ?
#
loop_
_entity_poly.entity_id
_entity_poly.type
_entity_poly.pdbx_seq_one_letter_code
_entity_poly.pdbx_strand_id
1 'polypeptide(L)'
;EVKGFQRLTDKMRLCVAAEACLLILNRGFQDYRHVECVEIWKSKPEGTDNWDGDAIAKRVRLNWHWAKFGMEDKSDNYNITLHEFAHILDNADDRVAQSVPVPVLSPDRKTWEEMVDREYTRLEEAHKSGQGHVIKEYGLHTYGEEKRRAEFFPCATEAFFEQSTRLKTECPWIYAMLKTFYQLDPVSWDQQDGQVEVQKPFPDHWPGILLKQSSLYRALPLNLKPKLHELINLFLDRIEFAPFEGEEPPIEITEEMRVLVAAEACILILNLRDDPLECVNLYSVVKKVQIARDELKDNVGGWWDYPDATVVLGWDGTLEGSRTTKDKYNVITHEFAHALDSAADKSCDGNPFELKEQHRRGKVVEIQLPDGQTFKAKNIETASQWQEVIEKMHEDLEKVYEEGRENIIRKYGSTNLQEFFAVATVVYFDMPEKLHKGAPDVYRLMNCFYELNPHTWIYFPDPQA
;
A
#
# COMPACT_ATOMS: atom_id res chain seq x y z
N GLU A 1 2.87 -3.23 37.05
CA GLU A 1 3.10 -2.83 38.43
C GLU A 1 2.45 -1.48 38.73
N VAL A 2 2.32 -1.12 40.01
CA VAL A 2 1.86 0.22 40.42
C VAL A 2 2.83 0.83 41.43
N LYS A 3 3.02 2.14 41.36
CA LYS A 3 3.87 2.94 42.24
C LYS A 3 3.02 4.03 42.91
N GLY A 4 3.01 4.05 44.25
CA GLY A 4 2.22 5.02 45.02
C GLY A 4 0.72 4.71 45.14
N PHE A 5 0.25 3.59 44.62
CA PHE A 5 -1.10 3.04 44.80
C PHE A 5 -1.09 1.81 45.68
N GLN A 6 -2.21 1.54 46.36
CA GLN A 6 -2.34 0.31 47.16
C GLN A 6 -2.46 -0.95 46.28
N ARG A 7 -3.07 -0.84 45.12
CA ARG A 7 -3.25 -1.94 44.16
C ARG A 7 -3.45 -1.44 42.72
N LEU A 8 -3.11 -2.28 41.78
CA LEU A 8 -3.49 -2.12 40.38
C LEU A 8 -4.97 -2.48 40.23
N THR A 9 -5.77 -1.54 39.68
CA THR A 9 -7.19 -1.77 39.42
C THR A 9 -7.41 -2.37 38.03
N ASP A 10 -8.54 -3.07 37.84
CA ASP A 10 -8.89 -3.62 36.56
C ASP A 10 -9.15 -2.51 35.53
N LYS A 11 -9.67 -1.34 35.95
CA LYS A 11 -9.80 -0.15 35.11
C LYS A 11 -8.44 0.29 34.55
N MET A 12 -7.40 0.40 35.41
CA MET A 12 -6.04 0.77 34.97
C MET A 12 -5.49 -0.22 33.92
N ARG A 13 -5.65 -1.53 34.22
CA ARG A 13 -5.20 -2.57 33.28
C ARG A 13 -5.90 -2.48 31.95
N LEU A 14 -7.23 -2.39 31.98
CA LEU A 14 -8.05 -2.39 30.76
C LEU A 14 -7.77 -1.16 29.90
N CYS A 15 -7.73 0.04 30.49
CA CYS A 15 -7.50 1.27 29.76
C CYS A 15 -6.12 1.28 29.09
N VAL A 16 -5.05 0.99 29.85
CA VAL A 16 -3.69 0.96 29.29
C VAL A 16 -3.52 -0.14 28.26
N ALA A 17 -4.11 -1.33 28.51
CA ALA A 17 -4.04 -2.43 27.57
C ALA A 17 -4.80 -2.10 26.25
N ALA A 18 -5.96 -1.45 26.33
CA ALA A 18 -6.74 -1.06 25.17
C ALA A 18 -5.95 -0.11 24.24
N GLU A 19 -5.37 0.96 24.80
CA GLU A 19 -4.55 1.91 24.05
C GLU A 19 -3.28 1.26 23.48
N ALA A 20 -2.58 0.47 24.27
CA ALA A 20 -1.40 -0.24 23.80
C ALA A 20 -1.74 -1.26 22.68
N CYS A 21 -2.83 -2.02 22.83
CA CYS A 21 -3.27 -2.98 21.84
C CYS A 21 -3.79 -2.32 20.54
N LEU A 22 -4.31 -1.09 20.63
CA LEU A 22 -4.71 -0.33 19.46
C LEU A 22 -3.54 -0.17 18.47
N LEU A 23 -2.34 0.13 18.96
CA LEU A 23 -1.15 0.31 18.11
C LEU A 23 -0.70 -0.98 17.40
N ILE A 24 -1.06 -2.15 17.90
CA ILE A 24 -0.67 -3.44 17.34
C ILE A 24 -1.87 -4.27 16.86
N LEU A 25 -3.06 -3.66 16.78
CA LEU A 25 -4.31 -4.37 16.48
C LEU A 25 -4.23 -5.24 15.22
N ASN A 26 -3.62 -4.72 14.17
CA ASN A 26 -3.40 -5.43 12.91
C ASN A 26 -1.92 -5.79 12.65
N ARG A 27 -1.03 -5.67 13.67
CA ARG A 27 0.41 -5.93 13.53
C ARG A 27 0.87 -7.21 14.22
N GLY A 28 0.32 -7.50 15.35
CA GLY A 28 0.64 -8.69 16.14
C GLY A 28 1.46 -8.41 17.39
N PHE A 29 1.28 -9.28 18.39
CA PHE A 29 1.85 -9.12 19.73
C PHE A 29 3.40 -9.20 19.77
N GLN A 30 4.02 -9.68 18.71
CA GLN A 30 5.50 -9.77 18.61
C GLN A 30 6.18 -8.41 18.68
N ASP A 31 5.49 -7.33 18.31
CA ASP A 31 6.02 -5.97 18.37
C ASP A 31 6.28 -5.51 19.82
N TYR A 32 5.62 -6.12 20.80
CA TYR A 32 5.83 -5.85 22.22
C TYR A 32 6.64 -6.91 22.96
N ARG A 33 7.30 -7.84 22.25
CA ARG A 33 8.12 -8.91 22.84
C ARG A 33 9.21 -8.41 23.80
N HIS A 34 9.62 -7.15 23.62
CA HIS A 34 10.66 -6.52 24.44
C HIS A 34 10.10 -5.85 25.70
N VAL A 35 8.78 -5.67 25.80
CA VAL A 35 8.17 -5.05 26.98
C VAL A 35 8.08 -6.06 28.10
N GLU A 36 8.85 -5.85 29.17
CA GLU A 36 8.84 -6.72 30.34
C GLU A 36 7.88 -6.22 31.43
N CYS A 37 7.67 -4.91 31.50
CA CYS A 37 6.86 -4.33 32.55
C CYS A 37 6.22 -3.01 32.14
N VAL A 38 4.96 -2.83 32.53
CA VAL A 38 4.27 -1.54 32.51
C VAL A 38 4.06 -1.08 33.93
N GLU A 39 4.59 0.07 34.28
CA GLU A 39 4.47 0.67 35.63
C GLU A 39 3.48 1.84 35.59
N ILE A 40 2.51 1.83 36.48
CA ILE A 40 1.54 2.92 36.62
C ILE A 40 1.83 3.67 37.91
N TRP A 41 2.16 4.94 37.79
CA TRP A 41 2.59 5.81 38.89
C TRP A 41 1.46 6.78 39.25
N LYS A 42 1.32 7.02 40.59
CA LYS A 42 0.37 8.01 41.14
C LYS A 42 0.91 9.43 41.04
N SER A 43 2.21 9.59 41.15
CA SER A 43 2.94 10.86 41.11
C SER A 43 4.25 10.65 40.34
N LYS A 44 4.85 11.74 39.89
CA LYS A 44 6.15 11.71 39.22
C LYS A 44 7.25 11.12 40.12
N PRO A 45 8.27 10.46 39.57
CA PRO A 45 9.46 10.06 40.30
C PRO A 45 10.19 11.26 40.92
N GLU A 46 10.90 11.03 42.02
CA GLU A 46 11.74 12.07 42.62
C GLU A 46 12.83 12.54 41.65
N GLY A 47 13.02 13.86 41.58
CA GLY A 47 14.04 14.45 40.69
C GLY A 47 13.63 14.62 39.24
N THR A 48 12.36 14.40 38.89
CA THR A 48 11.82 14.70 37.55
C THR A 48 10.89 15.90 37.62
N ASP A 49 11.07 16.84 36.65
CA ASP A 49 10.14 17.93 36.42
C ASP A 49 9.28 17.63 35.21
N ASN A 50 7.96 17.94 35.28
CA ASN A 50 6.99 17.73 34.20
C ASN A 50 7.03 16.33 33.56
N TRP A 51 7.07 15.29 34.43
CA TRP A 51 7.12 13.90 33.95
C TRP A 51 5.70 13.31 33.86
N ASP A 52 5.32 12.89 32.67
CA ASP A 52 4.02 12.29 32.36
C ASP A 52 4.14 10.77 32.12
N GLY A 53 5.26 10.34 31.53
CA GLY A 53 5.62 8.96 31.24
C GLY A 53 7.02 8.84 30.67
N ASP A 54 7.46 7.64 30.42
CA ASP A 54 8.62 7.31 29.60
C ASP A 54 8.66 5.82 29.23
N ALA A 55 9.37 5.53 28.15
CA ALA A 55 9.66 4.18 27.67
C ALA A 55 11.17 3.92 27.70
N ILE A 56 11.67 3.34 28.78
CA ILE A 56 13.10 3.09 28.99
C ILE A 56 13.36 1.59 29.19
N ALA A 57 14.30 1.05 28.40
CA ALA A 57 14.89 -0.27 28.63
C ALA A 57 13.85 -1.36 28.95
N LYS A 58 12.94 -1.66 28.04
CA LYS A 58 11.91 -2.71 28.18
C LYS A 58 10.79 -2.39 29.19
N ARG A 59 10.71 -1.19 29.72
CA ARG A 59 9.68 -0.73 30.64
C ARG A 59 8.96 0.48 30.10
N VAL A 60 7.65 0.48 30.25
CA VAL A 60 6.79 1.65 30.01
C VAL A 60 6.34 2.16 31.37
N ARG A 61 6.58 3.45 31.68
CA ARG A 61 6.15 4.09 32.92
C ARG A 61 5.16 5.18 32.60
N LEU A 62 3.99 5.14 33.19
CA LEU A 62 2.89 6.06 32.92
C LEU A 62 2.42 6.73 34.23
N ASN A 63 2.29 8.03 34.22
CA ASN A 63 1.56 8.75 35.26
C ASN A 63 0.05 8.55 35.00
N TRP A 64 -0.65 7.95 35.99
CA TRP A 64 -2.05 7.62 35.84
C TRP A 64 -2.97 8.82 35.58
N HIS A 65 -2.66 9.96 36.18
CA HIS A 65 -3.45 11.17 35.94
C HIS A 65 -3.43 11.56 34.46
N TRP A 66 -2.26 11.65 33.88
CA TRP A 66 -2.06 12.04 32.49
C TRP A 66 -2.48 10.95 31.51
N ALA A 67 -2.22 9.69 31.83
CA ALA A 67 -2.71 8.58 31.00
C ALA A 67 -4.24 8.57 30.93
N LYS A 68 -4.91 8.78 32.07
CA LYS A 68 -6.37 8.88 32.10
C LYS A 68 -6.88 10.12 31.35
N PHE A 69 -6.22 11.27 31.50
CA PHE A 69 -6.58 12.51 30.83
C PHE A 69 -6.56 12.35 29.32
N GLY A 70 -5.48 11.83 28.74
CA GLY A 70 -5.38 11.62 27.29
C GLY A 70 -6.39 10.61 26.74
N MET A 71 -6.78 9.58 27.54
CA MET A 71 -7.83 8.64 27.14
C MET A 71 -9.24 9.25 27.13
N GLU A 72 -9.49 10.28 27.93
CA GLU A 72 -10.81 10.93 28.08
C GLU A 72 -11.04 12.04 27.06
N ASP A 73 -10.00 12.71 26.56
CA ASP A 73 -10.09 13.73 25.51
C ASP A 73 -9.34 13.27 24.24
N LYS A 74 -10.07 13.11 23.15
CA LYS A 74 -9.53 12.71 21.85
C LYS A 74 -9.26 13.88 20.91
N SER A 75 -9.41 15.11 21.38
CA SER A 75 -9.35 16.31 20.52
C SER A 75 -8.09 17.14 20.72
N ASP A 76 -7.35 16.93 21.81
CA ASP A 76 -6.23 17.78 22.18
C ASP A 76 -4.87 17.27 21.67
N ASN A 77 -4.85 16.12 21.01
CA ASN A 77 -3.64 15.48 20.49
C ASN A 77 -2.62 15.13 21.58
N TYR A 78 -3.11 14.73 22.75
CA TYR A 78 -2.30 14.38 23.90
C TYR A 78 -2.72 13.04 24.47
N ASN A 79 -1.97 11.98 24.17
CA ASN A 79 -2.20 10.65 24.72
C ASN A 79 -0.88 9.98 25.09
N ILE A 80 -0.49 10.13 26.36
CA ILE A 80 0.79 9.62 26.87
C ILE A 80 0.92 8.09 26.73
N THR A 81 -0.19 7.35 26.75
CA THR A 81 -0.14 5.90 26.58
C THR A 81 0.23 5.54 25.15
N LEU A 82 -0.44 6.14 24.16
CA LEU A 82 -0.08 5.96 22.74
C LEU A 82 1.35 6.42 22.47
N HIS A 83 1.76 7.56 23.06
CA HIS A 83 3.08 8.12 22.93
C HIS A 83 4.19 7.16 23.39
N GLU A 84 4.10 6.67 24.61
CA GLU A 84 5.13 5.80 25.18
C GLU A 84 5.18 4.42 24.51
N PHE A 85 4.04 3.87 24.10
CA PHE A 85 4.02 2.63 23.35
C PHE A 85 4.49 2.83 21.88
N ALA A 86 4.36 4.03 21.31
CA ALA A 86 4.98 4.35 20.02
C ALA A 86 6.51 4.34 20.12
N HIS A 87 7.11 4.84 21.20
CA HIS A 87 8.56 4.70 21.44
C HIS A 87 8.99 3.23 21.46
N ILE A 88 8.19 2.34 22.04
CA ILE A 88 8.49 0.89 22.04
C ILE A 88 8.53 0.37 20.59
N LEU A 89 7.60 0.81 19.74
CA LEU A 89 7.58 0.39 18.33
C LEU A 89 8.74 0.97 17.52
N ASP A 90 9.17 2.20 17.82
CA ASP A 90 10.33 2.83 17.17
C ASP A 90 11.67 2.15 17.58
N ASN A 91 11.68 1.50 18.74
CA ASN A 91 12.84 0.78 19.28
C ASN A 91 12.78 -0.75 19.09
N ALA A 92 11.82 -1.28 18.35
CA ALA A 92 11.53 -2.72 18.30
C ALA A 92 12.69 -3.61 17.80
N ASP A 93 13.70 -3.04 17.15
CA ASP A 93 14.88 -3.74 16.64
C ASP A 93 16.16 -3.54 17.52
N ASP A 94 16.00 -3.26 18.82
CA ASP A 94 17.06 -3.00 19.81
C ASP A 94 17.93 -1.74 19.50
N ARG A 95 17.36 -0.78 18.79
CA ARG A 95 18.06 0.45 18.40
C ARG A 95 17.50 1.67 19.11
N VAL A 96 18.25 2.72 18.97
CA VAL A 96 17.86 4.00 19.54
C VAL A 96 16.77 4.63 18.68
N ALA A 97 15.67 5.06 19.31
CA ALA A 97 14.57 5.76 18.66
C ALA A 97 15.05 6.91 17.75
N GLN A 98 14.60 6.92 16.50
CA GLN A 98 14.92 7.91 15.48
C GLN A 98 13.70 8.35 14.68
N SER A 99 12.50 7.99 15.13
CA SER A 99 11.23 8.17 14.42
C SER A 99 11.16 7.41 13.08
N VAL A 100 11.86 6.29 12.98
CA VAL A 100 11.90 5.41 11.81
C VAL A 100 11.62 3.97 12.26
N PRO A 101 10.33 3.63 12.55
CA PRO A 101 9.94 2.38 13.21
C PRO A 101 9.97 1.15 12.27
N VAL A 102 10.93 1.12 11.36
CA VAL A 102 11.17 0.02 10.41
C VAL A 102 12.60 -0.48 10.53
N PRO A 103 12.84 -1.79 10.34
CA PRO A 103 14.17 -2.37 10.44
C PRO A 103 15.19 -1.71 9.51
N VAL A 104 16.46 -1.64 9.94
CA VAL A 104 17.54 -1.01 9.15
C VAL A 104 17.74 -1.64 7.79
N LEU A 105 17.50 -2.94 7.67
CA LEU A 105 17.58 -3.66 6.40
C LEU A 105 16.25 -3.61 5.61
N SER A 106 15.24 -2.91 6.12
CA SER A 106 13.98 -2.73 5.39
C SER A 106 14.24 -1.87 4.14
N PRO A 107 13.76 -2.29 2.97
CA PRO A 107 13.81 -1.47 1.76
C PRO A 107 13.09 -0.12 1.93
N ASP A 108 12.16 -0.07 2.87
CA ASP A 108 11.30 1.08 3.13
C ASP A 108 11.93 2.10 4.06
N ARG A 109 13.07 1.77 4.68
CA ARG A 109 13.72 2.64 5.66
C ARG A 109 14.08 4.00 5.08
N LYS A 110 14.65 4.03 3.87
CA LYS A 110 15.01 5.28 3.20
C LYS A 110 13.79 6.17 2.95
N THR A 111 12.68 5.58 2.55
CA THR A 111 11.42 6.31 2.35
C THR A 111 10.91 6.90 3.66
N TRP A 112 11.01 6.16 4.77
CA TRP A 112 10.68 6.66 6.10
C TRP A 112 11.55 7.84 6.50
N GLU A 113 12.86 7.71 6.36
CA GLU A 113 13.84 8.77 6.69
C GLU A 113 13.54 10.06 5.89
N GLU A 114 13.34 9.96 4.58
CA GLU A 114 13.02 11.09 3.71
C GLU A 114 11.70 11.76 4.08
N MET A 115 10.66 10.98 4.43
CA MET A 115 9.37 11.53 4.82
C MET A 115 9.41 12.18 6.20
N VAL A 116 10.08 11.55 7.16
CA VAL A 116 10.30 12.13 8.49
C VAL A 116 11.09 13.44 8.36
N ASP A 117 12.16 13.48 7.58
CA ASP A 117 12.97 14.69 7.34
C ASP A 117 12.11 15.82 6.77
N ARG A 118 11.30 15.52 5.79
CA ARG A 118 10.42 16.48 5.14
C ARG A 118 9.38 17.07 6.11
N GLU A 119 8.64 16.20 6.79
CA GLU A 119 7.57 16.67 7.68
C GLU A 119 8.11 17.27 8.98
N TYR A 120 9.26 16.82 9.46
CA TYR A 120 9.97 17.47 10.56
C TYR A 120 10.38 18.90 10.20
N THR A 121 10.90 19.14 8.98
CA THR A 121 11.23 20.48 8.50
C THR A 121 9.98 21.36 8.42
N ARG A 122 8.86 20.84 7.93
CA ARG A 122 7.59 21.59 7.89
C ARG A 122 7.08 21.95 9.28
N LEU A 123 7.18 21.03 10.25
CA LEU A 123 6.85 21.31 11.64
C LEU A 123 7.74 22.42 12.23
N GLU A 124 9.05 22.36 11.95
CA GLU A 124 10.01 23.37 12.40
C GLU A 124 9.72 24.75 11.79
N GLU A 125 9.36 24.82 10.50
CA GLU A 125 8.98 26.04 9.82
C GLU A 125 7.66 26.61 10.38
N ALA A 126 6.66 25.78 10.62
CA ALA A 126 5.41 26.17 11.23
C ALA A 126 5.61 26.76 12.63
N HIS A 127 6.43 26.11 13.45
CA HIS A 127 6.79 26.61 14.78
C HIS A 127 7.52 27.97 14.71
N LYS A 128 8.53 28.10 13.87
CA LYS A 128 9.28 29.37 13.68
C LYS A 128 8.41 30.52 13.19
N SER A 129 7.39 30.22 12.39
CA SER A 129 6.44 31.23 11.87
C SER A 129 5.24 31.49 12.78
N GLY A 130 5.12 30.78 13.91
CA GLY A 130 3.98 30.87 14.82
C GLY A 130 2.69 30.30 14.22
N GLN A 131 2.79 29.46 13.18
CA GLN A 131 1.66 28.76 12.59
C GLN A 131 1.39 27.45 13.36
N GLY A 132 0.10 27.12 13.50
CA GLY A 132 -0.27 25.83 14.08
C GLY A 132 0.07 24.67 13.14
N HIS A 133 0.44 23.53 13.71
CA HIS A 133 0.67 22.29 13.00
C HIS A 133 -0.06 21.13 13.70
N VAL A 134 -0.52 20.13 12.94
CA VAL A 134 -1.26 18.99 13.52
C VAL A 134 -0.37 18.13 14.42
N ILE A 135 0.91 17.96 14.09
CA ILE A 135 1.88 17.32 14.96
C ILE A 135 2.36 18.37 15.98
N LYS A 136 2.39 18.03 17.25
CA LYS A 136 2.81 18.93 18.34
C LYS A 136 4.26 19.40 18.18
N GLU A 137 4.53 20.62 18.64
CA GLU A 137 5.90 21.16 18.77
C GLU A 137 6.84 20.23 19.52
N TYR A 138 6.34 19.46 20.49
CA TYR A 138 7.11 18.47 21.23
C TYR A 138 7.81 17.46 20.31
N GLY A 139 7.25 17.17 19.15
CA GLY A 139 7.87 16.36 18.10
C GLY A 139 9.21 16.91 17.55
N LEU A 140 9.55 18.18 17.83
CA LEU A 140 10.85 18.78 17.50
C LEU A 140 11.93 18.50 18.55
N HIS A 141 11.59 17.94 19.70
CA HIS A 141 12.57 17.62 20.70
C HIS A 141 13.54 16.54 20.21
N THR A 142 14.80 16.77 20.49
CA THR A 142 15.89 15.86 20.09
C THR A 142 16.69 15.42 21.30
N TYR A 143 17.24 14.22 21.26
CA TYR A 143 18.03 13.64 22.34
C TYR A 143 19.47 13.32 21.92
N GLY A 144 20.36 13.48 22.89
CA GLY A 144 21.78 13.15 22.77
C GLY A 144 22.58 14.11 21.89
N GLU A 145 23.88 13.87 21.82
CA GLU A 145 24.81 14.67 20.99
C GLU A 145 24.49 14.60 19.48
N GLU A 146 23.90 13.50 19.05
CA GLU A 146 23.50 13.25 17.65
C GLU A 146 22.17 13.93 17.26
N LYS A 147 21.54 14.65 18.18
CA LYS A 147 20.23 15.32 17.98
C LYS A 147 19.17 14.42 17.35
N ARG A 148 18.97 13.24 17.94
CA ARG A 148 18.01 12.24 17.46
C ARG A 148 16.57 12.72 17.59
N ARG A 149 15.80 12.57 16.54
CA ARG A 149 14.40 13.03 16.43
C ARG A 149 13.43 12.00 17.03
N ALA A 150 13.68 11.53 18.25
CA ALA A 150 12.92 10.44 18.86
C ALA A 150 11.44 10.74 19.12
N GLU A 151 11.08 12.03 19.25
CA GLU A 151 9.74 12.46 19.62
C GLU A 151 8.79 12.63 18.43
N PHE A 152 9.32 12.72 17.19
CA PHE A 152 8.47 13.00 16.04
C PHE A 152 7.47 11.88 15.75
N PHE A 153 7.90 10.61 15.73
CA PHE A 153 7.02 9.47 15.49
C PHE A 153 5.94 9.28 16.55
N PRO A 154 6.25 9.36 17.87
CA PRO A 154 5.22 9.31 18.89
C PRO A 154 4.18 10.45 18.77
N CYS A 155 4.62 11.69 18.56
CA CYS A 155 3.69 12.80 18.36
C CYS A 155 2.85 12.66 17.08
N ALA A 156 3.42 12.13 16.01
CA ALA A 156 2.69 11.83 14.80
C ALA A 156 1.67 10.69 15.02
N THR A 157 2.00 9.72 15.89
CA THR A 157 1.11 8.63 16.30
C THR A 157 -0.10 9.16 17.08
N GLU A 158 0.12 10.05 18.06
CA GLU A 158 -0.99 10.70 18.77
C GLU A 158 -1.91 11.43 17.78
N ALA A 159 -1.35 12.25 16.87
CA ALA A 159 -2.13 12.95 15.86
C ALA A 159 -2.88 12.00 14.89
N PHE A 160 -2.32 10.85 14.60
CA PHE A 160 -2.93 9.84 13.73
C PHE A 160 -4.20 9.24 14.34
N PHE A 161 -4.20 8.97 15.64
CA PHE A 161 -5.36 8.38 16.32
C PHE A 161 -6.36 9.42 16.83
N GLU A 162 -5.93 10.61 17.22
CA GLU A 162 -6.80 11.62 17.83
C GLU A 162 -7.25 12.74 16.88
N GLN A 163 -6.43 13.06 15.89
CA GLN A 163 -6.75 14.10 14.88
C GLN A 163 -6.57 13.57 13.46
N SER A 164 -7.05 12.37 13.22
CA SER A 164 -6.85 11.61 11.99
C SER A 164 -7.23 12.37 10.72
N THR A 165 -8.41 12.98 10.69
CA THR A 165 -8.92 13.77 9.55
C THR A 165 -8.04 15.00 9.29
N ARG A 166 -7.61 15.67 10.35
CA ARG A 166 -6.71 16.83 10.24
C ARG A 166 -5.33 16.41 9.76
N LEU A 167 -4.76 15.33 10.32
CA LEU A 167 -3.47 14.79 9.88
C LEU A 167 -3.50 14.37 8.41
N LYS A 168 -4.58 13.72 7.98
CA LYS A 168 -4.76 13.33 6.56
C LYS A 168 -4.77 14.55 5.63
N THR A 169 -5.36 15.66 6.09
CA THR A 169 -5.47 16.90 5.29
C THR A 169 -4.16 17.70 5.26
N GLU A 170 -3.54 17.91 6.43
CA GLU A 170 -2.36 18.76 6.56
C GLU A 170 -1.04 18.05 6.22
N CYS A 171 -0.94 16.74 6.56
CA CYS A 171 0.26 15.90 6.38
C CYS A 171 -0.11 14.56 5.72
N PRO A 172 -0.64 14.54 4.48
CA PRO A 172 -1.19 13.34 3.85
C PRO A 172 -0.17 12.20 3.72
N TRP A 173 1.09 12.52 3.55
CA TRP A 173 2.17 11.52 3.44
C TRP A 173 2.45 10.82 4.77
N ILE A 174 2.55 11.57 5.88
CA ILE A 174 2.70 10.96 7.22
C ILE A 174 1.46 10.14 7.56
N TYR A 175 0.25 10.65 7.26
CA TYR A 175 -0.97 9.88 7.44
C TYR A 175 -0.92 8.54 6.69
N ALA A 176 -0.55 8.55 5.41
CA ALA A 176 -0.45 7.34 4.60
C ALA A 176 0.61 6.36 5.14
N MET A 177 1.75 6.85 5.61
CA MET A 177 2.78 6.02 6.22
C MET A 177 2.32 5.38 7.54
N LEU A 178 1.68 6.15 8.41
CA LEU A 178 1.15 5.65 9.67
C LEU A 178 -0.01 4.67 9.44
N LYS A 179 -0.91 4.97 8.49
CA LYS A 179 -1.94 4.03 8.03
C LYS A 179 -1.34 2.69 7.60
N THR A 180 -0.23 2.73 6.85
CA THR A 180 0.53 1.55 6.43
C THR A 180 1.13 0.83 7.62
N PHE A 181 1.81 1.56 8.48
CA PHE A 181 2.54 1.01 9.61
C PHE A 181 1.61 0.34 10.62
N TYR A 182 0.51 1.01 10.99
CA TYR A 182 -0.48 0.48 11.92
C TYR A 182 -1.49 -0.47 11.26
N GLN A 183 -1.58 -0.49 9.94
CA GLN A 183 -2.62 -1.19 9.18
C GLN A 183 -4.04 -0.79 9.64
N LEU A 184 -4.23 0.48 9.97
CA LEU A 184 -5.47 1.07 10.46
C LEU A 184 -5.76 2.37 9.71
N ASP A 185 -7.04 2.69 9.53
CA ASP A 185 -7.51 3.95 8.94
C ASP A 185 -8.47 4.69 9.88
N PRO A 186 -7.95 5.47 10.87
CA PRO A 186 -8.81 6.13 11.84
C PRO A 186 -9.82 7.11 11.24
N VAL A 187 -9.55 7.68 10.07
CA VAL A 187 -10.52 8.55 9.38
C VAL A 187 -11.80 7.79 9.02
N SER A 188 -11.71 6.50 8.75
CA SER A 188 -12.89 5.68 8.47
C SER A 188 -13.79 5.48 9.69
N TRP A 189 -13.26 5.64 10.91
CA TRP A 189 -14.04 5.47 12.15
C TRP A 189 -15.01 6.62 12.39
N ASP A 190 -14.66 7.85 11.96
CA ASP A 190 -15.51 9.04 12.10
C ASP A 190 -16.72 9.02 11.13
N GLN A 191 -16.68 8.18 10.10
CA GLN A 191 -17.73 8.10 9.07
C GLN A 191 -18.80 7.05 9.37
N GLN A 192 -18.65 6.26 10.44
CA GLN A 192 -19.56 5.18 10.78
C GLN A 192 -20.33 5.47 12.06
N ASP A 193 -21.59 5.91 11.92
CA ASP A 193 -22.58 5.84 13.00
C ASP A 193 -22.80 4.36 13.39
N GLY A 194 -22.02 3.87 14.32
CA GLY A 194 -22.38 2.71 15.15
C GLY A 194 -22.16 1.30 14.61
N GLN A 195 -21.59 1.09 13.42
CA GLN A 195 -21.12 -0.23 12.99
C GLN A 195 -19.66 -0.13 12.55
N VAL A 196 -18.76 -0.49 13.46
CA VAL A 196 -17.39 -0.87 13.07
C VAL A 196 -17.51 -2.18 12.31
N GLU A 197 -17.55 -2.12 10.98
CA GLU A 197 -17.16 -3.26 10.18
C GLU A 197 -15.68 -3.48 10.50
N VAL A 198 -15.40 -4.48 11.33
CA VAL A 198 -14.01 -4.91 11.58
C VAL A 198 -13.49 -5.35 10.23
N GLN A 199 -12.68 -4.51 9.59
CA GLN A 199 -11.99 -4.91 8.36
C GLN A 199 -11.29 -6.23 8.67
N LYS A 200 -11.56 -7.24 7.84
CA LYS A 200 -10.94 -8.55 7.99
C LYS A 200 -9.43 -8.36 8.02
N PRO A 201 -8.73 -8.73 9.10
CA PRO A 201 -7.31 -8.49 9.21
C PRO A 201 -6.60 -9.17 8.04
N PHE A 202 -5.60 -8.49 7.49
CA PHE A 202 -4.75 -9.09 6.48
C PHE A 202 -3.85 -10.12 7.19
N PRO A 203 -3.90 -11.42 6.85
CA PRO A 203 -3.18 -12.45 7.58
C PRO A 203 -1.67 -12.21 7.62
N ASP A 204 -1.07 -12.33 8.80
CA ASP A 204 0.35 -12.01 9.05
C ASP A 204 1.35 -12.75 8.17
N HIS A 205 0.98 -13.92 7.66
CA HIS A 205 1.85 -14.73 6.80
C HIS A 205 1.75 -14.38 5.30
N TRP A 206 0.69 -13.69 4.87
CA TRP A 206 0.50 -13.31 3.46
C TRP A 206 1.59 -12.38 2.91
N PRO A 207 2.06 -11.36 3.66
CA PRO A 207 3.22 -10.59 3.20
C PRO A 207 4.43 -11.46 2.88
N GLY A 208 4.68 -12.52 3.64
CA GLY A 208 5.76 -13.48 3.38
C GLY A 208 5.59 -14.24 2.06
N ILE A 209 4.35 -14.66 1.73
CA ILE A 209 4.01 -15.26 0.44
C ILE A 209 4.28 -14.26 -0.68
N LEU A 210 3.74 -13.04 -0.57
CA LEU A 210 3.85 -12.01 -1.61
C LEU A 210 5.28 -11.53 -1.82
N LEU A 211 6.06 -11.34 -0.75
CA LEU A 211 7.48 -11.00 -0.86
C LEU A 211 8.29 -12.09 -1.58
N LYS A 212 7.91 -13.34 -1.45
CA LYS A 212 8.56 -14.47 -2.13
C LYS A 212 8.12 -14.59 -3.58
N GLN A 213 6.84 -14.42 -3.87
CA GLN A 213 6.24 -14.84 -5.14
C GLN A 213 5.93 -13.69 -6.11
N SER A 214 5.77 -12.45 -5.64
CA SER A 214 5.43 -11.31 -6.50
C SER A 214 6.54 -10.26 -6.55
N SER A 215 7.11 -10.08 -7.74
CA SER A 215 8.06 -9.00 -8.02
C SER A 215 7.41 -7.63 -7.89
N LEU A 216 6.15 -7.49 -8.29
CA LEU A 216 5.38 -6.25 -8.19
C LEU A 216 5.11 -5.86 -6.74
N TYR A 217 4.72 -6.82 -5.88
CA TYR A 217 4.54 -6.56 -4.46
C TYR A 217 5.83 -6.15 -3.76
N ARG A 218 6.97 -6.76 -4.15
CA ARG A 218 8.29 -6.35 -3.63
C ARG A 218 8.63 -4.91 -4.00
N ALA A 219 8.34 -4.52 -5.24
CA ALA A 219 8.63 -3.19 -5.75
C ALA A 219 7.64 -2.12 -5.27
N LEU A 220 6.41 -2.51 -4.89
CA LEU A 220 5.35 -1.59 -4.52
C LEU A 220 5.74 -0.75 -3.30
N PRO A 221 5.65 0.60 -3.38
CA PRO A 221 5.90 1.49 -2.26
C PRO A 221 5.06 1.15 -1.02
N LEU A 222 5.65 1.31 0.16
CA LEU A 222 5.00 0.97 1.44
C LEU A 222 3.66 1.66 1.64
N ASN A 223 3.59 2.93 1.28
CA ASN A 223 2.37 3.74 1.43
C ASN A 223 1.19 3.22 0.59
N LEU A 224 1.43 2.35 -0.39
CA LEU A 224 0.39 1.73 -1.22
C LEU A 224 -0.01 0.34 -0.71
N LYS A 225 0.82 -0.32 0.10
CA LYS A 225 0.55 -1.68 0.59
C LYS A 225 -0.72 -1.82 1.43
N PRO A 226 -1.10 -0.90 2.34
CA PRO A 226 -2.33 -1.07 3.10
C PRO A 226 -3.57 -1.08 2.23
N LYS A 227 -3.66 -0.16 1.27
CA LYS A 227 -4.78 -0.18 0.33
C LYS A 227 -4.79 -1.45 -0.49
N LEU A 228 -3.61 -1.94 -0.91
CA LEU A 228 -3.50 -3.21 -1.60
C LEU A 228 -3.98 -4.39 -0.73
N HIS A 229 -3.59 -4.44 0.55
CA HIS A 229 -4.01 -5.49 1.48
C HIS A 229 -5.53 -5.52 1.67
N GLU A 230 -6.15 -4.35 1.76
CA GLU A 230 -7.60 -4.22 1.82
C GLU A 230 -8.26 -4.71 0.52
N LEU A 231 -7.73 -4.31 -0.63
CA LEU A 231 -8.21 -4.76 -1.94
C LEU A 231 -8.11 -6.29 -2.10
N ILE A 232 -7.00 -6.89 -1.64
CA ILE A 232 -6.82 -8.36 -1.67
C ILE A 232 -7.90 -9.05 -0.86
N ASN A 233 -8.20 -8.59 0.37
CA ASN A 233 -9.26 -9.17 1.19
C ASN A 233 -10.62 -9.06 0.49
N LEU A 234 -10.97 -7.88 -0.01
CA LEU A 234 -12.23 -7.65 -0.72
C LEU A 234 -12.35 -8.47 -2.01
N PHE A 235 -11.24 -8.62 -2.74
CA PHE A 235 -11.19 -9.43 -3.96
C PHE A 235 -11.43 -10.91 -3.65
N LEU A 236 -10.74 -11.45 -2.64
CA LEU A 236 -10.86 -12.85 -2.23
C LEU A 236 -12.21 -13.20 -1.62
N ASP A 237 -12.94 -12.23 -1.09
CA ASP A 237 -14.30 -12.42 -0.59
C ASP A 237 -15.35 -12.47 -1.72
N ARG A 238 -15.02 -12.04 -2.94
CA ARG A 238 -15.95 -11.90 -4.07
C ARG A 238 -15.69 -12.84 -5.23
N ILE A 239 -14.43 -13.15 -5.48
CA ILE A 239 -14.03 -13.94 -6.64
C ILE A 239 -13.85 -15.40 -6.22
N GLU A 240 -14.54 -16.28 -6.92
CA GLU A 240 -14.40 -17.73 -6.74
C GLU A 240 -13.09 -18.23 -7.34
N PHE A 241 -12.42 -19.15 -6.66
CA PHE A 241 -11.25 -19.85 -7.16
C PHE A 241 -11.55 -21.33 -7.29
N ALA A 242 -11.31 -21.89 -8.46
CA ALA A 242 -11.58 -23.30 -8.77
C ALA A 242 -10.46 -23.92 -9.62
N PRO A 243 -10.26 -25.23 -9.57
CA PRO A 243 -9.42 -25.92 -10.55
C PRO A 243 -10.04 -25.79 -11.96
N PHE A 244 -9.18 -25.79 -12.98
CA PHE A 244 -9.61 -25.77 -14.37
C PHE A 244 -10.44 -27.02 -14.72
N GLU A 245 -11.57 -26.82 -15.36
CA GLU A 245 -12.49 -27.90 -15.70
C GLU A 245 -11.91 -28.82 -16.77
N GLY A 246 -11.91 -30.11 -16.50
CA GLY A 246 -11.41 -31.15 -17.41
C GLY A 246 -9.94 -31.54 -17.21
N GLU A 247 -9.26 -31.00 -16.19
CA GLU A 247 -7.96 -31.48 -15.73
C GLU A 247 -8.13 -32.65 -14.75
N GLU A 248 -7.46 -33.77 -15.03
CA GLU A 248 -7.51 -34.99 -14.20
C GLU A 248 -6.09 -35.45 -13.81
N PRO A 249 -5.74 -35.56 -12.52
CA PRO A 249 -6.52 -35.09 -11.38
C PRO A 249 -6.52 -33.56 -11.28
N PRO A 250 -7.58 -32.95 -10.74
CA PRO A 250 -7.65 -31.49 -10.61
C PRO A 250 -6.54 -30.97 -9.68
N ILE A 251 -6.06 -29.76 -9.94
CA ILE A 251 -5.11 -29.09 -9.06
C ILE A 251 -5.80 -28.70 -7.75
N GLU A 252 -5.10 -28.81 -6.62
CA GLU A 252 -5.56 -28.25 -5.36
C GLU A 252 -5.32 -26.73 -5.32
N ILE A 253 -6.36 -25.94 -5.13
CA ILE A 253 -6.26 -24.48 -5.03
C ILE A 253 -5.69 -24.10 -3.67
N THR A 254 -4.44 -23.67 -3.66
CA THR A 254 -3.73 -23.26 -2.43
C THR A 254 -4.02 -21.82 -2.06
N GLU A 255 -3.77 -21.47 -0.81
CA GLU A 255 -3.82 -20.09 -0.33
C GLU A 255 -2.80 -19.20 -1.06
N GLU A 256 -1.60 -19.71 -1.33
CA GLU A 256 -0.56 -19.03 -2.10
C GLU A 256 -1.07 -18.60 -3.49
N MET A 257 -1.76 -19.49 -4.21
CA MET A 257 -2.36 -19.19 -5.51
C MET A 257 -3.35 -18.04 -5.41
N ARG A 258 -4.28 -18.13 -4.47
CA ARG A 258 -5.32 -17.12 -4.28
C ARG A 258 -4.75 -15.74 -3.94
N VAL A 259 -3.81 -15.70 -3.01
CA VAL A 259 -3.21 -14.44 -2.52
C VAL A 259 -2.34 -13.80 -3.60
N LEU A 260 -1.57 -14.59 -4.36
CA LEU A 260 -0.73 -14.07 -5.44
C LEU A 260 -1.58 -13.46 -6.57
N VAL A 261 -2.59 -14.20 -7.06
CA VAL A 261 -3.49 -13.71 -8.11
C VAL A 261 -4.21 -12.45 -7.66
N ALA A 262 -4.77 -12.46 -6.44
CA ALA A 262 -5.47 -11.29 -5.91
C ALA A 262 -4.55 -10.06 -5.80
N ALA A 263 -3.30 -10.24 -5.35
CA ALA A 263 -2.36 -9.13 -5.20
C ALA A 263 -2.02 -8.47 -6.54
N GLU A 264 -1.67 -9.26 -7.55
CA GLU A 264 -1.27 -8.71 -8.85
C GLU A 264 -2.46 -8.13 -9.62
N ALA A 265 -3.63 -8.74 -9.56
CA ALA A 265 -4.86 -8.15 -10.08
C ALA A 265 -5.21 -6.82 -9.39
N CYS A 266 -5.10 -6.76 -8.06
CA CYS A 266 -5.42 -5.56 -7.30
C CYS A 266 -4.41 -4.41 -7.48
N ILE A 267 -3.16 -4.68 -7.87
CA ILE A 267 -2.20 -3.62 -8.22
C ILE A 267 -2.72 -2.79 -9.40
N LEU A 268 -3.39 -3.40 -10.37
CA LEU A 268 -3.93 -2.69 -11.54
C LEU A 268 -5.03 -1.69 -11.18
N ILE A 269 -5.80 -1.95 -10.15
CA ILE A 269 -6.92 -1.11 -9.72
C ILE A 269 -6.58 -0.16 -8.56
N LEU A 270 -5.35 -0.18 -8.08
CA LEU A 270 -4.95 0.42 -6.81
C LEU A 270 -5.24 1.92 -6.71
N ASN A 271 -5.09 2.68 -7.79
CA ASN A 271 -5.34 4.13 -7.83
C ASN A 271 -6.50 4.54 -8.75
N LEU A 272 -7.27 3.58 -9.26
CA LEU A 272 -8.39 3.90 -10.16
C LEU A 272 -9.59 4.51 -9.42
N ARG A 273 -9.71 4.29 -8.11
CA ARG A 273 -10.73 4.89 -7.22
C ARG A 273 -10.10 5.23 -5.87
N ASP A 274 -10.68 6.16 -5.13
CA ASP A 274 -10.27 6.49 -3.77
C ASP A 274 -10.71 5.39 -2.79
N ASP A 275 -11.95 4.95 -2.89
CA ASP A 275 -12.55 3.91 -2.05
C ASP A 275 -12.13 2.49 -2.51
N PRO A 276 -11.60 1.65 -1.61
CA PRO A 276 -11.20 0.28 -1.94
C PRO A 276 -12.33 -0.58 -2.49
N LEU A 277 -13.55 -0.42 -1.99
CA LEU A 277 -14.71 -1.17 -2.46
C LEU A 277 -15.06 -0.79 -3.90
N GLU A 278 -15.00 0.51 -4.25
CA GLU A 278 -15.18 1.00 -5.61
C GLU A 278 -14.07 0.48 -6.54
N CYS A 279 -12.82 0.38 -6.05
CA CYS A 279 -11.74 -0.24 -6.81
C CYS A 279 -12.08 -1.69 -7.18
N VAL A 280 -12.44 -2.54 -6.20
CA VAL A 280 -12.74 -3.96 -6.46
C VAL A 280 -14.01 -4.13 -7.31
N ASN A 281 -14.95 -3.20 -7.25
CA ASN A 281 -16.13 -3.18 -8.13
C ASN A 281 -15.77 -3.06 -9.62
N LEU A 282 -14.58 -2.56 -9.97
CA LEU A 282 -14.09 -2.57 -11.35
C LEU A 282 -13.93 -4.00 -11.90
N TYR A 283 -13.74 -4.98 -11.02
CA TYR A 283 -13.74 -6.41 -11.39
C TYR A 283 -15.10 -7.10 -11.20
N SER A 284 -16.20 -6.36 -11.15
CA SER A 284 -17.56 -6.95 -11.09
C SER A 284 -17.91 -7.83 -12.30
N VAL A 285 -17.16 -7.68 -13.40
CA VAL A 285 -17.25 -8.55 -14.58
C VAL A 285 -16.62 -9.93 -14.35
N VAL A 286 -15.70 -10.06 -13.39
CA VAL A 286 -15.02 -11.33 -13.06
C VAL A 286 -15.76 -12.03 -11.95
N LYS A 287 -16.19 -13.26 -12.18
CA LYS A 287 -16.84 -14.11 -11.18
C LYS A 287 -15.92 -15.19 -10.63
N LYS A 288 -15.03 -15.70 -11.49
CA LYS A 288 -14.27 -16.90 -11.20
C LYS A 288 -12.85 -16.80 -11.76
N VAL A 289 -11.89 -17.36 -11.02
CA VAL A 289 -10.54 -17.66 -11.49
C VAL A 289 -10.39 -19.17 -11.52
N GLN A 290 -10.06 -19.72 -12.66
CA GLN A 290 -9.72 -21.14 -12.82
C GLN A 290 -8.22 -21.31 -12.98
N ILE A 291 -7.64 -22.29 -12.30
CA ILE A 291 -6.22 -22.57 -12.33
C ILE A 291 -5.99 -23.98 -12.84
N ALA A 292 -5.18 -24.10 -13.89
CA ALA A 292 -4.65 -25.37 -14.40
C ALA A 292 -3.23 -25.58 -13.84
N ARG A 293 -2.77 -26.83 -13.77
CA ARG A 293 -1.44 -27.19 -13.25
C ARG A 293 -0.32 -26.67 -14.14
N ASP A 294 -0.40 -27.01 -15.42
CA ASP A 294 0.63 -26.74 -16.42
C ASP A 294 0.15 -25.67 -17.43
N GLU A 295 0.98 -25.41 -18.42
CA GLU A 295 0.59 -24.60 -19.56
C GLU A 295 -0.65 -25.17 -20.25
N LEU A 296 -1.56 -24.28 -20.57
CA LEU A 296 -2.80 -24.60 -21.24
C LEU A 296 -2.53 -25.02 -22.71
N LYS A 297 -3.51 -25.62 -23.38
CA LYS A 297 -3.36 -26.05 -24.76
C LYS A 297 -2.82 -24.88 -25.64
N ASP A 298 -1.96 -25.23 -26.58
CA ASP A 298 -1.32 -24.30 -27.54
C ASP A 298 -0.30 -23.34 -26.92
N ASN A 299 0.31 -23.71 -25.75
CA ASN A 299 1.29 -22.90 -25.01
C ASN A 299 0.75 -21.52 -24.60
N VAL A 300 -0.53 -21.45 -24.28
CA VAL A 300 -1.16 -20.24 -23.77
C VAL A 300 -1.04 -20.22 -22.24
N GLY A 301 -0.51 -19.15 -21.68
CA GLY A 301 -0.34 -18.99 -20.22
C GLY A 301 -1.65 -18.78 -19.47
N GLY A 302 -2.64 -18.17 -20.13
CA GLY A 302 -3.96 -17.87 -19.57
C GLY A 302 -4.87 -17.25 -20.62
N TRP A 303 -6.12 -17.00 -20.25
CA TRP A 303 -7.06 -16.18 -21.02
C TRP A 303 -8.17 -15.60 -20.15
N TRP A 304 -8.71 -14.48 -20.57
CA TRP A 304 -9.95 -13.90 -20.08
C TRP A 304 -11.12 -14.37 -20.93
N ASP A 305 -12.12 -14.99 -20.32
CA ASP A 305 -13.37 -15.43 -20.95
C ASP A 305 -14.51 -14.51 -20.50
N TYR A 306 -14.82 -13.52 -21.35
CA TYR A 306 -15.85 -12.53 -21.01
C TYR A 306 -17.26 -13.16 -20.89
N PRO A 307 -17.72 -14.02 -21.82
CA PRO A 307 -19.03 -14.65 -21.71
C PRO A 307 -19.22 -15.40 -20.40
N ASP A 308 -18.22 -16.14 -19.96
CA ASP A 308 -18.25 -16.94 -18.74
C ASP A 308 -17.78 -16.18 -17.50
N ALA A 309 -17.33 -14.93 -17.68
CA ALA A 309 -16.80 -14.08 -16.58
C ALA A 309 -15.68 -14.78 -15.79
N THR A 310 -14.79 -15.49 -16.51
CA THR A 310 -13.76 -16.37 -15.94
C THR A 310 -12.38 -15.99 -16.43
N VAL A 311 -11.43 -15.82 -15.50
CA VAL A 311 -10.00 -15.77 -15.82
C VAL A 311 -9.41 -17.16 -15.67
N VAL A 312 -8.71 -17.67 -16.67
CA VAL A 312 -8.06 -18.98 -16.65
C VAL A 312 -6.55 -18.79 -16.66
N LEU A 313 -5.83 -19.49 -15.78
CA LEU A 313 -4.39 -19.35 -15.59
C LEU A 313 -3.71 -20.73 -15.56
N GLY A 314 -2.64 -20.90 -16.33
CA GLY A 314 -1.69 -22.03 -16.19
C GLY A 314 -0.69 -21.71 -15.09
N TRP A 315 -0.66 -22.51 -14.00
CA TRP A 315 0.00 -22.11 -12.76
C TRP A 315 1.51 -21.98 -12.86
N ASP A 316 2.20 -22.93 -13.48
CA ASP A 316 3.66 -22.93 -13.51
C ASP A 316 4.21 -21.68 -14.23
N GLY A 317 3.69 -21.36 -15.40
CA GLY A 317 4.05 -20.14 -16.15
C GLY A 317 3.62 -18.87 -15.41
N THR A 318 2.43 -18.87 -14.79
CA THR A 318 1.94 -17.77 -13.97
C THR A 318 2.88 -17.45 -12.81
N LEU A 319 3.30 -18.48 -12.07
CA LEU A 319 4.19 -18.33 -10.92
C LEU A 319 5.57 -17.82 -11.32
N GLU A 320 6.12 -18.33 -12.44
CA GLU A 320 7.39 -17.87 -12.97
C GLU A 320 7.33 -16.40 -13.41
N GLY A 321 6.30 -16.03 -14.17
CA GLY A 321 6.10 -14.65 -14.61
C GLY A 321 5.91 -13.64 -13.46
N SER A 322 5.26 -14.05 -12.37
CA SER A 322 5.07 -13.18 -11.19
C SER A 322 6.35 -12.96 -10.38
N ARG A 323 7.26 -13.92 -10.35
CA ARG A 323 8.53 -13.86 -9.60
C ARG A 323 9.55 -12.92 -10.21
N THR A 324 9.54 -12.77 -11.53
CA THR A 324 10.56 -12.04 -12.27
C THR A 324 9.96 -11.00 -13.21
N THR A 325 10.62 -9.85 -13.30
CA THR A 325 10.28 -8.80 -14.28
C THR A 325 11.08 -8.95 -15.60
N LYS A 326 11.86 -10.04 -15.77
CA LYS A 326 12.82 -10.17 -16.89
C LYS A 326 12.16 -10.52 -18.20
N ASP A 327 11.09 -11.31 -18.18
CA ASP A 327 10.60 -11.99 -19.38
C ASP A 327 9.35 -11.38 -20.01
N LYS A 328 8.83 -10.28 -19.46
CA LYS A 328 7.65 -9.57 -19.98
C LYS A 328 6.39 -10.47 -20.05
N TYR A 329 6.25 -11.40 -19.14
CA TYR A 329 5.22 -12.42 -19.21
C TYR A 329 4.51 -12.64 -17.86
N ASN A 330 3.94 -11.56 -17.33
CA ASN A 330 3.07 -11.67 -16.18
C ASN A 330 1.64 -11.95 -16.65
N VAL A 331 1.25 -13.23 -16.62
CA VAL A 331 -0.05 -13.70 -17.08
C VAL A 331 -1.19 -13.09 -16.28
N ILE A 332 -1.06 -12.98 -14.96
CA ILE A 332 -2.10 -12.39 -14.11
C ILE A 332 -2.35 -10.95 -14.54
N THR A 333 -1.29 -10.15 -14.65
CA THR A 333 -1.39 -8.75 -15.09
C THR A 333 -2.02 -8.65 -16.49
N HIS A 334 -1.68 -9.55 -17.40
CA HIS A 334 -2.21 -9.59 -18.76
C HIS A 334 -3.72 -9.85 -18.80
N GLU A 335 -4.17 -10.94 -18.15
CA GLU A 335 -5.58 -11.35 -18.20
C GLU A 335 -6.49 -10.40 -17.41
N PHE A 336 -5.98 -9.85 -16.30
CA PHE A 336 -6.73 -8.84 -15.56
C PHE A 336 -6.73 -7.46 -16.23
N ALA A 337 -5.79 -7.17 -17.14
CA ALA A 337 -5.91 -6.00 -18.02
C ALA A 337 -7.06 -6.15 -19.01
N HIS A 338 -7.23 -7.33 -19.60
CA HIS A 338 -8.42 -7.63 -20.46
C HIS A 338 -9.74 -7.54 -19.67
N ALA A 339 -9.74 -8.04 -18.41
CA ALA A 339 -10.92 -7.93 -17.55
C ALA A 339 -11.27 -6.47 -17.25
N LEU A 340 -10.28 -5.59 -17.06
CA LEU A 340 -10.51 -4.15 -16.88
C LEU A 340 -11.03 -3.48 -18.13
N ASP A 341 -10.47 -3.83 -19.30
CA ASP A 341 -10.94 -3.35 -20.58
C ASP A 341 -12.42 -3.71 -20.78
N SER A 342 -12.78 -4.97 -20.53
CA SER A 342 -14.17 -5.45 -20.60
C SER A 342 -15.11 -4.79 -19.57
N ALA A 343 -14.58 -4.29 -18.47
CA ALA A 343 -15.38 -3.66 -17.40
C ALA A 343 -15.85 -2.25 -17.79
N ALA A 344 -15.20 -1.61 -18.77
CA ALA A 344 -15.52 -0.25 -19.21
C ALA A 344 -16.90 -0.19 -19.88
N ASP A 345 -17.10 -0.97 -20.93
CA ASP A 345 -18.30 -0.91 -21.76
C ASP A 345 -18.84 -2.29 -22.18
N LYS A 346 -18.32 -3.37 -21.57
CA LYS A 346 -18.60 -4.77 -21.89
C LYS A 346 -18.03 -5.21 -23.25
N SER A 347 -17.10 -4.45 -23.82
CA SER A 347 -16.27 -4.84 -24.95
C SER A 347 -14.84 -5.09 -24.46
N CYS A 348 -14.01 -5.61 -25.31
CA CYS A 348 -12.58 -5.73 -25.07
C CYS A 348 -11.90 -5.14 -26.31
N ASP A 349 -11.79 -3.81 -26.35
CA ASP A 349 -11.37 -3.06 -27.52
C ASP A 349 -10.08 -2.23 -27.31
N GLY A 350 -9.44 -2.39 -26.15
CA GLY A 350 -8.24 -1.67 -25.74
C GLY A 350 -8.52 -0.29 -25.16
N ASN A 351 -9.76 0.01 -24.80
CA ASN A 351 -10.18 1.31 -24.29
C ASN A 351 -10.77 1.27 -22.88
N PRO A 352 -10.00 0.97 -21.85
CA PRO A 352 -10.50 0.96 -20.45
C PRO A 352 -10.74 2.38 -19.91
N PHE A 353 -10.49 3.43 -20.69
CA PHE A 353 -10.50 4.81 -20.18
C PHE A 353 -11.90 5.30 -19.80
N GLU A 354 -12.96 4.68 -20.31
CA GLU A 354 -14.33 4.96 -19.90
C GLU A 354 -14.57 4.76 -18.40
N LEU A 355 -13.84 3.84 -17.77
CA LEU A 355 -13.82 3.67 -16.30
C LEU A 355 -13.40 4.95 -15.56
N LYS A 356 -12.64 5.83 -16.23
CA LYS A 356 -12.18 7.09 -15.65
C LYS A 356 -13.05 8.28 -15.96
N GLU A 357 -13.67 8.34 -17.13
CA GLU A 357 -14.53 9.47 -17.50
C GLU A 357 -15.64 9.74 -16.48
N GLN A 358 -16.22 8.67 -15.94
CA GLN A 358 -17.32 8.76 -14.99
C GLN A 358 -16.92 9.39 -13.64
N HIS A 359 -15.61 9.44 -13.29
CA HIS A 359 -15.12 9.83 -11.97
C HIS A 359 -14.16 11.03 -11.97
N ARG A 360 -13.68 11.49 -13.15
CA ARG A 360 -12.80 12.67 -13.23
C ARG A 360 -13.58 13.97 -13.22
N ARG A 361 -13.64 14.61 -12.07
CA ARG A 361 -13.89 16.06 -12.00
C ARG A 361 -12.55 16.76 -11.73
N GLY A 362 -11.82 17.11 -12.80
CA GLY A 362 -10.90 18.25 -12.80
C GLY A 362 -9.58 18.13 -12.03
N LYS A 363 -9.00 16.95 -11.81
CA LYS A 363 -7.63 16.86 -11.29
C LYS A 363 -6.62 16.74 -12.43
N VAL A 364 -5.84 17.80 -12.68
CA VAL A 364 -4.60 17.73 -13.47
C VAL A 364 -3.57 16.97 -12.63
N VAL A 365 -3.17 15.79 -13.07
CA VAL A 365 -2.10 15.04 -12.42
C VAL A 365 -0.77 15.52 -12.97
N GLU A 366 0.00 16.26 -12.17
CA GLU A 366 1.39 16.57 -12.47
C GLU A 366 2.27 15.40 -12.02
N ILE A 367 2.96 14.78 -12.96
CA ILE A 367 3.88 13.67 -12.69
C ILE A 367 5.30 14.21 -12.75
N GLN A 368 6.01 14.18 -11.63
CA GLN A 368 7.45 14.46 -11.61
C GLN A 368 8.21 13.22 -12.10
N LEU A 369 8.98 13.40 -13.16
CA LEU A 369 9.89 12.37 -13.66
C LEU A 369 11.20 12.39 -12.87
N PRO A 370 11.94 11.27 -12.80
CA PRO A 370 13.21 11.18 -12.08
C PRO A 370 14.30 12.14 -12.59
N ASP A 371 14.16 12.64 -13.81
CA ASP A 371 15.05 13.66 -14.40
C ASP A 371 14.71 15.10 -13.98
N GLY A 372 13.73 15.27 -13.06
CA GLY A 372 13.27 16.56 -12.56
C GLY A 372 12.31 17.30 -13.51
N GLN A 373 11.93 16.72 -14.63
CA GLN A 373 10.91 17.28 -15.50
C GLN A 373 9.51 17.01 -14.96
N THR A 374 8.69 18.04 -14.88
CA THR A 374 7.27 17.88 -14.57
C THR A 374 6.51 17.60 -15.84
N PHE A 375 5.98 16.40 -15.98
CA PHE A 375 5.12 16.05 -17.10
C PHE A 375 3.69 16.49 -16.78
N LYS A 376 3.22 17.49 -17.52
CA LYS A 376 1.78 17.75 -17.64
C LYS A 376 1.29 16.82 -18.73
N ALA A 377 0.60 15.75 -18.37
CA ALA A 377 -0.11 14.96 -19.35
C ALA A 377 -0.97 15.95 -20.17
N LYS A 378 -0.67 16.09 -21.45
CA LYS A 378 -1.62 16.70 -22.37
C LYS A 378 -2.80 15.77 -22.33
N ASN A 379 -3.79 16.23 -21.65
CA ASN A 379 -4.92 15.57 -21.09
C ASN A 379 -5.55 14.62 -22.10
N ILE A 380 -5.38 13.31 -21.89
CA ILE A 380 -6.40 12.39 -22.34
C ILE A 380 -7.53 12.58 -21.34
N GLU A 381 -8.55 13.30 -21.75
CA GLU A 381 -9.69 13.66 -20.89
C GLU A 381 -10.90 12.77 -21.19
N THR A 382 -10.90 12.14 -22.36
CA THR A 382 -12.03 11.36 -22.87
C THR A 382 -11.60 10.00 -23.43
N ALA A 383 -12.50 9.02 -23.42
CA ALA A 383 -12.33 7.72 -24.04
C ALA A 383 -12.04 7.83 -25.55
N SER A 384 -12.64 8.82 -26.24
CA SER A 384 -12.36 9.08 -27.66
C SER A 384 -10.93 9.53 -27.89
N GLN A 385 -10.35 10.35 -27.01
CA GLN A 385 -8.94 10.75 -27.11
C GLN A 385 -8.01 9.58 -26.80
N TRP A 386 -8.37 8.72 -25.87
CA TRP A 386 -7.65 7.48 -25.60
C TRP A 386 -7.62 6.59 -26.84
N GLN A 387 -8.79 6.39 -27.45
CA GLN A 387 -8.94 5.56 -28.65
C GLN A 387 -8.05 6.04 -29.80
N GLU A 388 -8.08 7.34 -30.09
CA GLU A 388 -7.23 7.94 -31.15
C GLU A 388 -5.73 7.71 -30.89
N VAL A 389 -5.31 7.82 -29.63
CA VAL A 389 -3.90 7.66 -29.26
C VAL A 389 -3.46 6.20 -29.29
N ILE A 390 -4.27 5.28 -28.77
CA ILE A 390 -3.91 3.85 -28.73
C ILE A 390 -3.90 3.23 -30.12
N GLU A 391 -4.84 3.61 -31.00
CA GLU A 391 -4.87 3.19 -32.39
C GLU A 391 -3.59 3.58 -33.11
N LYS A 392 -3.16 4.82 -32.96
CA LYS A 392 -1.92 5.29 -33.60
C LYS A 392 -0.69 4.55 -33.05
N MET A 393 -0.62 4.30 -31.75
CA MET A 393 0.50 3.57 -31.15
C MET A 393 0.54 2.11 -31.63
N HIS A 394 -0.62 1.50 -31.80
CA HIS A 394 -0.75 0.14 -32.33
C HIS A 394 -0.28 0.07 -33.78
N GLU A 395 -0.76 0.97 -34.65
CA GLU A 395 -0.31 1.07 -36.07
C GLU A 395 1.22 1.27 -36.17
N ASP A 396 1.80 2.08 -35.32
CA ASP A 396 3.26 2.29 -35.31
C ASP A 396 4.00 1.02 -34.83
N LEU A 397 3.43 0.26 -33.90
CA LEU A 397 3.98 -1.04 -33.47
C LEU A 397 3.89 -2.09 -34.61
N GLU A 398 2.78 -2.16 -35.36
CA GLU A 398 2.63 -3.05 -36.51
C GLU A 398 3.72 -2.78 -37.54
N LYS A 399 3.95 -1.51 -37.90
CA LYS A 399 5.02 -1.12 -38.84
C LYS A 399 6.41 -1.54 -38.37
N VAL A 400 6.71 -1.40 -37.09
CA VAL A 400 7.98 -1.85 -36.54
C VAL A 400 8.22 -3.33 -36.78
N TYR A 401 7.20 -4.17 -36.57
CA TYR A 401 7.30 -5.62 -36.81
C TYR A 401 7.25 -6.02 -38.26
N GLU A 402 6.51 -5.29 -39.12
CA GLU A 402 6.53 -5.46 -40.59
C GLU A 402 7.92 -5.16 -41.17
N GLU A 403 8.63 -4.19 -40.61
CA GLU A 403 10.00 -3.85 -40.99
C GLU A 403 11.05 -4.82 -40.41
N GLY A 404 10.64 -5.86 -39.69
CA GLY A 404 11.53 -6.83 -39.05
C GLY A 404 12.33 -6.30 -37.84
N ARG A 405 11.90 -5.17 -37.27
CA ARG A 405 12.52 -4.57 -36.07
C ARG A 405 11.91 -5.13 -34.80
N GLU A 406 12.64 -5.01 -33.73
CA GLU A 406 12.15 -5.38 -32.38
C GLU A 406 11.63 -4.15 -31.62
N ASN A 407 10.70 -4.37 -30.70
CA ASN A 407 10.14 -3.35 -29.84
C ASN A 407 10.11 -3.87 -28.37
N ILE A 408 10.02 -2.95 -27.41
CA ILE A 408 9.82 -3.29 -26.01
C ILE A 408 8.45 -3.93 -25.77
N ILE A 409 7.41 -3.49 -26.50
CA ILE A 409 6.12 -4.16 -26.58
C ILE A 409 6.29 -5.37 -27.51
N ARG A 410 5.99 -6.56 -27.02
CA ARG A 410 6.15 -7.81 -27.78
C ARG A 410 5.27 -7.82 -29.04
N LYS A 411 5.68 -8.62 -30.04
CA LYS A 411 4.92 -8.82 -31.28
C LYS A 411 3.45 -9.18 -31.06
N TYR A 412 3.16 -9.92 -29.98
CA TYR A 412 1.79 -10.28 -29.61
C TYR A 412 0.90 -9.05 -29.39
N GLY A 413 1.44 -7.94 -28.86
CA GLY A 413 0.73 -6.67 -28.75
C GLY A 413 0.41 -5.98 -30.08
N SER A 414 0.95 -6.44 -31.23
CA SER A 414 0.54 -5.93 -32.57
C SER A 414 -0.59 -6.73 -33.21
N THR A 415 -1.21 -7.67 -32.49
CA THR A 415 -2.32 -8.50 -33.00
C THR A 415 -3.61 -7.72 -33.13
N ASN A 416 -3.95 -6.94 -32.11
CA ASN A 416 -5.11 -6.05 -32.02
C ASN A 416 -4.96 -5.08 -30.86
N LEU A 417 -5.89 -4.14 -30.70
CA LEU A 417 -5.83 -3.09 -29.67
C LEU A 417 -5.94 -3.64 -28.25
N GLN A 418 -6.77 -4.66 -28.02
CA GLN A 418 -6.90 -5.29 -26.71
C GLN A 418 -5.59 -5.95 -26.27
N GLU A 419 -4.89 -6.65 -27.17
CA GLU A 419 -3.59 -7.24 -26.88
C GLU A 419 -2.50 -6.17 -26.72
N PHE A 420 -2.61 -5.08 -27.48
CA PHE A 420 -1.72 -3.95 -27.27
C PHE A 420 -1.84 -3.41 -25.86
N PHE A 421 -3.07 -3.15 -25.38
CA PHE A 421 -3.30 -2.65 -24.04
C PHE A 421 -2.79 -3.62 -22.97
N ALA A 422 -3.12 -4.92 -23.08
CA ALA A 422 -2.71 -5.93 -22.10
C ALA A 422 -1.19 -6.11 -22.05
N VAL A 423 -0.51 -6.20 -23.21
CA VAL A 423 0.96 -6.30 -23.27
C VAL A 423 1.64 -5.02 -22.79
N ALA A 424 1.09 -3.83 -23.15
CA ALA A 424 1.61 -2.56 -22.66
C ALA A 424 1.48 -2.46 -21.14
N THR A 425 0.38 -2.94 -20.56
CA THR A 425 0.17 -3.03 -19.11
C THR A 425 1.24 -3.90 -18.44
N VAL A 426 1.49 -5.10 -18.95
CA VAL A 426 2.54 -5.97 -18.42
C VAL A 426 3.89 -5.26 -18.43
N VAL A 427 4.29 -4.68 -19.56
CA VAL A 427 5.58 -3.99 -19.68
C VAL A 427 5.66 -2.75 -18.81
N TYR A 428 4.54 -2.06 -18.62
CA TYR A 428 4.47 -0.87 -17.76
C TYR A 428 4.75 -1.19 -16.28
N PHE A 429 4.26 -2.31 -15.79
CA PHE A 429 4.51 -2.73 -14.41
C PHE A 429 5.81 -3.53 -14.25
N ASP A 430 6.13 -4.43 -15.17
CA ASP A 430 7.30 -5.31 -15.04
C ASP A 430 8.62 -4.64 -15.43
N MET A 431 8.59 -3.76 -16.44
CA MET A 431 9.81 -3.15 -16.99
C MET A 431 9.66 -1.64 -17.23
N PRO A 432 9.21 -0.87 -16.23
CA PRO A 432 8.86 0.54 -16.38
C PRO A 432 10.02 1.40 -16.89
N GLU A 433 11.25 1.13 -16.46
CA GLU A 433 12.44 1.88 -16.91
C GLU A 433 12.73 1.65 -18.40
N LYS A 434 12.60 0.39 -18.86
CA LYS A 434 12.81 0.07 -20.26
C LYS A 434 11.69 0.64 -21.15
N LEU A 435 10.44 0.57 -20.69
CA LEU A 435 9.30 1.15 -21.40
C LEU A 435 9.44 2.67 -21.50
N HIS A 436 9.79 3.33 -20.39
CA HIS A 436 9.99 4.78 -20.37
C HIS A 436 11.09 5.23 -21.34
N LYS A 437 12.18 4.45 -21.49
CA LYS A 437 13.27 4.74 -22.44
C LYS A 437 12.94 4.36 -23.89
N GLY A 438 12.30 3.20 -24.09
CA GLY A 438 12.10 2.60 -25.42
C GLY A 438 10.79 3.02 -26.11
N ALA A 439 9.74 3.31 -25.34
CA ALA A 439 8.45 3.76 -25.82
C ALA A 439 7.81 4.74 -24.83
N PRO A 440 8.37 5.96 -24.69
CA PRO A 440 7.95 6.94 -23.68
C PRO A 440 6.48 7.35 -23.81
N ASP A 441 5.93 7.37 -25.01
CA ASP A 441 4.52 7.75 -25.22
C ASP A 441 3.57 6.65 -24.71
N VAL A 442 3.92 5.37 -24.88
CA VAL A 442 3.18 4.26 -24.30
C VAL A 442 3.25 4.31 -22.77
N TYR A 443 4.44 4.60 -22.21
CA TYR A 443 4.58 4.78 -20.75
C TYR A 443 3.64 5.88 -20.23
N ARG A 444 3.58 7.01 -20.92
CA ARG A 444 2.72 8.15 -20.56
C ARG A 444 1.23 7.78 -20.65
N LEU A 445 0.83 7.04 -21.68
CA LEU A 445 -0.53 6.56 -21.84
C LEU A 445 -0.95 5.69 -20.66
N MET A 446 -0.14 4.68 -20.29
CA MET A 446 -0.41 3.80 -19.15
C MET A 446 -0.43 4.58 -17.85
N ASN A 447 0.47 5.55 -17.66
CA ASN A 447 0.51 6.38 -16.49
C ASN A 447 -0.77 7.24 -16.33
N CYS A 448 -1.31 7.79 -17.43
CA CYS A 448 -2.59 8.50 -17.41
C CYS A 448 -3.74 7.60 -16.95
N PHE A 449 -3.71 6.32 -17.29
CA PHE A 449 -4.76 5.38 -16.89
C PHE A 449 -4.59 4.91 -15.45
N TYR A 450 -3.44 4.32 -15.10
CA TYR A 450 -3.22 3.69 -13.79
C TYR A 450 -2.98 4.69 -12.65
N GLU A 451 -2.57 5.92 -12.96
CA GLU A 451 -2.18 6.95 -11.96
C GLU A 451 -1.15 6.46 -10.94
N LEU A 452 -0.34 5.51 -11.36
CA LEU A 452 0.80 4.96 -10.66
C LEU A 452 2.07 5.33 -11.43
N ASN A 453 3.21 5.38 -10.76
CA ASN A 453 4.48 5.62 -11.42
C ASN A 453 5.49 4.50 -11.11
N PRO A 454 5.36 3.31 -11.75
CA PRO A 454 6.23 2.18 -11.46
C PRO A 454 7.72 2.46 -11.71
N HIS A 455 8.05 3.44 -12.54
CA HIS A 455 9.44 3.83 -12.78
C HIS A 455 10.14 4.33 -11.49
N THR A 456 9.38 4.83 -10.54
CA THR A 456 9.92 5.28 -9.24
C THR A 456 10.00 4.16 -8.21
N TRP A 457 9.51 2.96 -8.53
CA TRP A 457 9.54 1.83 -7.62
C TRP A 457 10.92 1.18 -7.61
N ILE A 458 11.31 0.61 -6.46
CA ILE A 458 12.58 -0.09 -6.33
C ILE A 458 12.37 -1.57 -6.61
N TYR A 459 12.79 -2.04 -7.77
CA TYR A 459 12.70 -3.44 -8.15
C TYR A 459 13.89 -4.23 -7.60
N PHE A 460 13.61 -5.20 -6.74
CA PHE A 460 14.60 -6.08 -6.16
C PHE A 460 14.74 -7.35 -7.01
N PRO A 461 15.97 -7.88 -7.11
CA PRO A 461 16.18 -9.18 -7.76
C PRO A 461 15.40 -10.28 -7.01
N ASP A 462 15.09 -11.36 -7.74
CA ASP A 462 14.46 -12.53 -7.13
C ASP A 462 15.32 -13.05 -5.96
N PRO A 463 14.74 -13.20 -4.76
CA PRO A 463 15.46 -13.73 -3.60
C PRO A 463 15.96 -15.18 -3.79
N GLN A 464 15.52 -15.89 -4.84
CA GLN A 464 15.89 -17.27 -5.17
C GLN A 464 16.78 -17.37 -6.41
N ALA A 465 17.16 -16.24 -7.05
CA ALA A 465 18.02 -16.21 -8.24
C ALA A 465 19.51 -16.29 -7.90
#